data_2cbc7c4000c4552a1c08611aac45025f
#
_entry.id   2cbc7c4000c4552a1c08611aac45025f
#
_cell.length_a   1.000
_cell.length_b   1.000
_cell.length_c   1.000
_cell.angle_alpha   90.00
_cell.angle_beta   90.00
_cell.angle_gamma   90.00
#
_symmetry.space_group_name_H-M   'P 1'
#
loop_
_entity.id
_entity.type
_entity.pdbx_description
1 polymer ?
#
loop_
_entity_poly.entity_id
_entity_poly.type
_entity_poly.pdbx_seq_one_letter_code
_entity_poly.pdbx_strand_id
1 'polypeptide(L)'
;MRGYKTAWESRDESRFAALFAPDGEYHNTPFAVQRGHAQLAEYWRRVRLQEDVQVTYEILASTATGGLAHWHVTYQVASEELFQIWARSTGTNLIARKLGDPLPRMVLDGLLKAEFAADQCMSCHLWWHGMPVAP
;
A
#
# COMPACT_ATOMS: atom_id res chain seq x y z
N MET A 1 2.82 12.02 2.90
CA MET A 1 2.35 10.92 3.78
C MET A 1 0.93 11.10 4.31
N ARG A 2 0.52 12.29 4.74
CA ARG A 2 -0.85 12.49 5.27
C ARG A 2 -1.94 12.08 4.26
N GLY A 3 -1.81 12.49 3.01
CA GLY A 3 -2.75 12.09 1.96
C GLY A 3 -2.76 10.60 1.67
N TYR A 4 -1.59 9.98 1.68
CA TYR A 4 -1.43 8.53 1.53
C TYR A 4 -2.13 7.77 2.65
N LYS A 5 -1.90 8.17 3.90
CA LYS A 5 -2.59 7.61 5.07
C LYS A 5 -4.11 7.75 4.93
N THR A 6 -4.59 8.95 4.62
CA THR A 6 -6.03 9.22 4.47
C THR A 6 -6.65 8.37 3.36
N ALA A 7 -5.99 8.27 2.21
CA ALA A 7 -6.47 7.45 1.10
C ALA A 7 -6.55 5.98 1.48
N TRP A 8 -5.56 5.47 2.20
CA TRP A 8 -5.54 4.06 2.61
C TRP A 8 -6.59 3.76 3.67
N GLU A 9 -6.67 4.55 4.74
CA GLU A 9 -7.64 4.33 5.81
C GLU A 9 -9.09 4.49 5.33
N SER A 10 -9.34 5.39 4.36
CA SER A 10 -10.65 5.53 3.71
C SER A 10 -10.91 4.52 2.60
N ARG A 11 -9.92 3.72 2.22
CA ARG A 11 -9.98 2.72 1.15
C ARG A 11 -10.44 3.32 -0.18
N ASP A 12 -9.89 4.47 -0.53
CA ASP A 12 -10.33 5.29 -1.67
C ASP A 12 -9.22 5.38 -2.72
N GLU A 13 -9.33 4.57 -3.78
CA GLU A 13 -8.36 4.54 -4.87
C GLU A 13 -8.33 5.83 -5.67
N SER A 14 -9.42 6.57 -5.74
CA SER A 14 -9.45 7.86 -6.44
C SER A 14 -8.66 8.91 -5.67
N ARG A 15 -8.77 8.92 -4.35
CA ARG A 15 -7.95 9.77 -3.47
C ARG A 15 -6.47 9.46 -3.60
N PHE A 16 -6.14 8.18 -3.65
CA PHE A 16 -4.77 7.74 -3.84
C PHE A 16 -4.21 8.24 -5.18
N ALA A 17 -4.93 7.98 -6.27
CA ALA A 17 -4.50 8.43 -7.61
C ALA A 17 -4.35 9.95 -7.69
N ALA A 18 -5.22 10.71 -7.02
CA ALA A 18 -5.19 12.16 -7.02
C ALA A 18 -3.94 12.77 -6.33
N LEU A 19 -3.19 11.99 -5.55
CA LEU A 19 -1.92 12.43 -4.97
C LEU A 19 -0.80 12.56 -6.01
N PHE A 20 -0.98 11.93 -7.17
CA PHE A 20 0.03 11.83 -8.21
C PHE A 20 -0.24 12.82 -9.34
N ALA A 21 0.85 13.22 -10.02
CA ALA A 21 0.76 13.89 -11.30
C ALA A 21 0.06 12.99 -12.33
N PRO A 22 -0.48 13.56 -13.44
CA PRO A 22 -1.19 12.77 -14.45
C PRO A 22 -0.41 11.58 -15.03
N ASP A 23 0.93 11.67 -15.06
CA ASP A 23 1.85 10.64 -15.50
C ASP A 23 2.73 10.09 -14.36
N GLY A 24 2.31 10.30 -13.12
CA GLY A 24 3.03 9.85 -11.94
C GLY A 24 3.19 8.33 -11.88
N GLU A 25 4.27 7.87 -11.24
CA GLU A 25 4.64 6.46 -11.15
C GLU A 25 4.63 5.96 -9.72
N TYR A 26 4.10 4.77 -9.55
CA TYR A 26 4.10 4.05 -8.27
C TYR A 26 4.85 2.73 -8.46
N HIS A 27 5.96 2.59 -7.74
CA HIS A 27 6.83 1.42 -7.80
C HIS A 27 6.68 0.61 -6.52
N ASN A 28 5.93 -0.47 -6.59
CA ASN A 28 5.85 -1.43 -5.51
C ASN A 28 6.99 -2.45 -5.70
N THR A 29 8.19 -2.01 -5.39
CA THR A 29 9.44 -2.71 -5.65
C THR A 29 9.51 -4.08 -4.94
N PRO A 30 9.97 -5.15 -5.61
CA PRO A 30 10.49 -5.24 -6.99
C PRO A 30 9.41 -5.55 -8.05
N PHE A 31 8.16 -5.39 -7.71
CA PHE A 31 7.01 -5.78 -8.52
C PHE A 31 6.71 -4.76 -9.63
N ALA A 32 5.50 -4.84 -10.16
CA ALA A 32 5.11 -4.01 -11.30
C ALA A 32 5.05 -2.51 -10.97
N VAL A 33 5.35 -1.70 -11.99
CA VAL A 33 5.21 -0.25 -11.94
C VAL A 33 3.83 0.13 -12.48
N GLN A 34 3.15 1.04 -11.78
CA GLN A 34 1.88 1.62 -12.21
C GLN A 34 2.13 3.08 -12.61
N ARG A 35 1.65 3.47 -13.77
CA ARG A 35 1.82 4.83 -14.30
C ARG A 35 0.47 5.43 -14.68
N GLY A 36 0.23 6.66 -14.23
CA GLY A 36 -0.96 7.43 -14.53
C GLY A 36 -2.15 7.07 -13.63
N HIS A 37 -3.11 7.97 -13.55
CA HIS A 37 -4.23 7.87 -12.61
C HIS A 37 -5.06 6.59 -12.80
N ALA A 38 -5.30 6.19 -14.05
CA ALA A 38 -6.11 5.00 -14.33
C ALA A 38 -5.44 3.72 -13.80
N GLN A 39 -4.15 3.53 -14.06
CA GLN A 39 -3.41 2.37 -13.56
C GLN A 39 -3.25 2.40 -12.04
N LEU A 40 -3.00 3.58 -11.47
CA LEU A 40 -2.88 3.74 -10.02
C LEU A 40 -4.19 3.37 -9.32
N ALA A 41 -5.30 3.88 -9.80
CA ALA A 41 -6.62 3.59 -9.21
C ALA A 41 -6.96 2.10 -9.34
N GLU A 42 -6.73 1.49 -10.50
CA GLU A 42 -7.00 0.08 -10.73
C GLU A 42 -6.15 -0.82 -9.81
N TYR A 43 -4.87 -0.53 -9.70
CA TYR A 43 -3.98 -1.27 -8.81
C TYR A 43 -4.43 -1.18 -7.35
N TRP A 44 -4.89 0.01 -6.93
CA TRP A 44 -5.26 0.29 -5.54
C TRP A 44 -6.68 -0.16 -5.17
N ARG A 45 -7.48 -0.60 -6.13
CA ARG A 45 -8.85 -1.11 -5.85
C ARG A 45 -8.86 -2.27 -4.86
N ARG A 46 -7.77 -3.03 -4.78
CA ARG A 46 -7.62 -4.13 -3.81
C ARG A 46 -7.74 -3.69 -2.36
N VAL A 47 -7.46 -2.42 -2.04
CA VAL A 47 -7.59 -1.91 -0.66
C VAL A 47 -9.04 -1.91 -0.18
N ARG A 48 -10.02 -1.97 -1.07
CA ARG A 48 -11.44 -2.14 -0.70
C ARG A 48 -11.73 -3.46 -0.01
N LEU A 49 -10.86 -4.44 -0.19
CA LEU A 49 -10.96 -5.77 0.44
C LEU A 49 -10.31 -5.81 1.83
N GLN A 50 -9.74 -4.69 2.27
CA GLN A 50 -9.15 -4.53 3.59
C GLN A 50 -10.16 -3.86 4.52
N GLU A 51 -10.17 -4.27 5.78
CA GLU A 51 -11.02 -3.67 6.82
C GLU A 51 -10.17 -3.19 7.98
N ASP A 52 -10.68 -2.23 8.74
CA ASP A 52 -10.00 -1.66 9.91
C ASP A 52 -8.54 -1.32 9.60
N VAL A 53 -8.34 -0.53 8.56
CA VAL A 53 -7.00 -0.11 8.12
C VAL A 53 -6.48 0.98 9.05
N GLN A 54 -5.29 0.75 9.60
CA GLN A 54 -4.59 1.71 10.45
C GLN A 54 -3.20 1.96 9.88
N VAL A 55 -2.88 3.22 9.60
CA VAL A 55 -1.59 3.63 9.04
C VAL A 55 -0.89 4.57 10.02
N THR A 56 0.33 4.24 10.36
CA THR A 56 1.24 5.15 11.08
C THR A 56 2.49 5.38 10.26
N TYR A 57 3.15 6.52 10.45
CA TYR A 57 4.37 6.83 9.72
C TYR A 57 5.26 7.82 10.47
N GLU A 58 6.53 7.81 10.11
CA GLU A 58 7.53 8.76 10.56
C GLU A 58 8.30 9.28 9.35
N ILE A 59 8.41 10.60 9.23
CA ILE A 59 9.23 11.22 8.18
C ILE A 59 10.69 11.15 8.62
N LEU A 60 11.51 10.42 7.87
CA LEU A 60 12.92 10.21 8.17
C LEU A 60 13.81 11.30 7.55
N ALA A 61 13.44 11.78 6.38
CA ALA A 61 14.15 12.84 5.67
C ALA A 61 13.19 13.56 4.73
N SER A 62 13.41 14.85 4.54
CA SER A 62 12.66 15.62 3.56
C SER A 62 13.54 16.67 2.90
N THR A 63 13.26 16.94 1.63
CA THR A 63 13.89 17.98 0.82
C THR A 63 12.79 18.85 0.21
N ALA A 64 13.18 19.89 -0.55
CA ALA A 64 12.22 20.73 -1.26
C ALA A 64 11.38 19.95 -2.29
N THR A 65 11.88 18.81 -2.80
CA THR A 65 11.28 18.07 -3.91
C THR A 65 10.90 16.64 -3.56
N GLY A 66 11.06 16.21 -2.30
CA GLY A 66 10.74 14.84 -1.94
C GLY A 66 11.05 14.48 -0.52
N GLY A 67 10.99 13.18 -0.23
CA GLY A 67 11.27 12.69 1.11
C GLY A 67 11.29 11.18 1.22
N LEU A 68 11.63 10.74 2.42
CA LEU A 68 11.68 9.35 2.83
C LEU A 68 10.87 9.19 4.12
N ALA A 69 10.01 8.19 4.17
CA ALA A 69 9.21 7.88 5.35
C ALA A 69 9.30 6.40 5.70
N HIS A 70 9.30 6.10 6.98
CA HIS A 70 9.01 4.78 7.50
C HIS A 70 7.50 4.70 7.75
N TRP A 71 6.85 3.65 7.29
CA TRP A 71 5.41 3.47 7.47
C TRP A 71 5.08 2.08 7.99
N HIS A 72 3.98 2.01 8.71
CA HIS A 72 3.48 0.78 9.29
C HIS A 72 1.97 0.74 9.06
N VAL A 73 1.47 -0.38 8.57
CA VAL A 73 0.06 -0.56 8.26
C VAL A 73 -0.43 -1.88 8.84
N THR A 74 -1.59 -1.83 9.46
CA THR A 74 -2.32 -3.04 9.84
C THR A 74 -3.71 -3.00 9.25
N TYR A 75 -4.21 -4.15 8.84
CA TYR A 75 -5.59 -4.28 8.38
C TYR A 75 -6.08 -5.71 8.55
N GLN A 76 -7.41 -5.86 8.70
CA GLN A 76 -8.07 -7.14 8.67
C GLN A 76 -8.34 -7.54 7.20
N VAL A 77 -7.95 -8.75 6.82
CA VAL A 77 -8.28 -9.29 5.51
C VAL A 77 -9.78 -9.58 5.48
N ALA A 78 -10.48 -9.00 4.50
CA ALA A 78 -11.94 -9.10 4.39
C ALA A 78 -12.42 -10.25 3.49
N SER A 79 -11.52 -10.86 2.70
CA SER A 79 -11.89 -11.90 1.75
C SER A 79 -10.77 -12.87 1.46
N GLU A 80 -11.14 -14.10 1.06
CA GLU A 80 -10.20 -15.10 0.54
C GLU A 80 -9.44 -14.59 -0.68
N GLU A 81 -10.08 -13.79 -1.52
CA GLU A 81 -9.46 -13.21 -2.71
C GLU A 81 -8.25 -12.36 -2.33
N LEU A 82 -8.39 -11.46 -1.36
CA LEU A 82 -7.27 -10.62 -0.90
C LEU A 82 -6.15 -11.47 -0.29
N PHE A 83 -6.51 -12.47 0.50
CA PHE A 83 -5.52 -13.38 1.08
C PHE A 83 -4.72 -14.09 0.00
N GLN A 84 -5.39 -14.59 -1.04
CA GLN A 84 -4.73 -15.26 -2.16
C GLN A 84 -3.84 -14.32 -2.98
N ILE A 85 -4.28 -13.08 -3.20
CA ILE A 85 -3.47 -12.04 -3.86
C ILE A 85 -2.19 -11.80 -3.07
N TRP A 86 -2.29 -11.62 -1.77
CA TRP A 86 -1.14 -11.41 -0.90
C TRP A 86 -0.19 -12.61 -0.91
N ALA A 87 -0.70 -13.82 -0.73
CA ALA A 87 0.11 -15.04 -0.71
C ALA A 87 0.90 -15.22 -2.01
N ARG A 88 0.28 -14.93 -3.16
CA ARG A 88 0.95 -14.98 -4.47
C ARG A 88 2.01 -13.91 -4.63
N SER A 89 1.75 -12.69 -4.16
CA SER A 89 2.66 -11.56 -4.28
C SER A 89 3.93 -11.75 -3.45
N THR A 90 3.82 -12.37 -2.28
CA THR A 90 4.96 -12.60 -1.38
C THR A 90 5.66 -13.93 -1.63
N GLY A 91 5.08 -14.81 -2.43
CA GLY A 91 5.62 -16.15 -2.68
C GLY A 91 5.64 -17.04 -1.44
N THR A 92 4.84 -16.70 -0.42
CA THR A 92 4.88 -17.41 0.85
C THR A 92 3.63 -18.26 1.04
N ASN A 93 3.84 -19.56 1.26
CA ASN A 93 2.84 -20.48 1.82
C ASN A 93 3.01 -20.59 3.34
N LEU A 94 3.38 -19.49 3.99
CA LEU A 94 3.79 -19.51 5.39
C LEU A 94 2.67 -19.87 6.37
N ILE A 95 1.42 -19.96 5.90
CA ILE A 95 0.31 -20.32 6.75
C ILE A 95 -0.37 -21.54 6.17
N ALA A 96 -0.32 -22.64 6.91
CA ALA A 96 -1.17 -23.80 6.69
C ALA A 96 -2.62 -23.43 7.07
N ARG A 97 -3.27 -22.65 6.20
CA ARG A 97 -4.64 -22.22 6.40
C ARG A 97 -5.56 -23.05 5.52
N LYS A 98 -6.62 -23.59 6.11
CA LYS A 98 -7.67 -24.31 5.39
C LYS A 98 -8.80 -23.34 5.03
N LEU A 99 -9.49 -23.62 3.93
CA LEU A 99 -10.70 -22.90 3.55
C LEU A 99 -11.71 -22.94 4.72
N GLY A 100 -12.23 -21.77 5.10
CA GLY A 100 -13.16 -21.64 6.23
C GLY A 100 -12.50 -21.25 7.56
N ASP A 101 -11.17 -21.33 7.67
CA ASP A 101 -10.46 -20.80 8.83
C ASP A 101 -10.58 -19.27 8.90
N PRO A 102 -10.50 -18.65 10.10
CA PRO A 102 -10.53 -17.20 10.22
C PRO A 102 -9.46 -16.54 9.36
N LEU A 103 -9.83 -15.46 8.66
CA LEU A 103 -8.89 -14.66 7.88
C LEU A 103 -7.94 -13.90 8.82
N PRO A 104 -6.66 -13.81 8.47
CA PRO A 104 -5.68 -13.17 9.34
C PRO A 104 -5.80 -11.65 9.32
N ARG A 105 -5.23 -11.01 10.32
CA ARG A 105 -4.86 -9.61 10.27
C ARG A 105 -3.47 -9.50 9.65
N MET A 106 -3.29 -8.52 8.76
CA MET A 106 -1.99 -8.26 8.12
C MET A 106 -1.27 -7.13 8.84
N VAL A 107 0.04 -7.29 8.96
CA VAL A 107 0.96 -6.26 9.44
C VAL A 107 1.98 -6.03 8.35
N LEU A 108 2.07 -4.80 7.87
CA LEU A 108 3.04 -4.36 6.87
C LEU A 108 3.94 -3.31 7.47
N ASP A 109 5.21 -3.37 7.13
CA ASP A 109 6.23 -2.40 7.56
C ASP A 109 7.15 -2.11 6.40
N GLY A 110 7.48 -0.84 6.19
CA GLY A 110 8.29 -0.50 5.03
C GLY A 110 8.78 0.94 4.98
N LEU A 111 9.51 1.20 3.92
CA LEU A 111 9.99 2.52 3.56
C LEU A 111 9.31 3.00 2.29
N LEU A 112 9.10 4.30 2.21
CA LEU A 112 8.53 4.97 1.05
C LEU A 112 9.41 6.16 0.71
N LYS A 113 9.85 6.22 -0.55
CA LYS A 113 10.57 7.37 -1.13
C LYS A 113 9.66 8.02 -2.16
N ALA A 114 9.42 9.31 -2.03
CA ALA A 114 8.59 10.06 -2.97
C ALA A 114 9.31 11.28 -3.50
N GLU A 115 9.06 11.61 -4.76
CA GLU A 115 9.53 12.81 -5.44
C GLU A 115 8.34 13.60 -5.95
N PHE A 116 8.37 14.91 -5.77
CA PHE A 116 7.27 15.81 -6.09
C PHE A 116 7.67 16.89 -7.09
N ALA A 117 6.72 17.26 -7.95
CA ALA A 117 6.75 18.53 -8.68
C ALA A 117 5.56 19.34 -8.19
N ALA A 118 5.83 20.53 -7.61
CA ALA A 118 4.85 21.28 -6.83
C ALA A 118 4.28 20.40 -5.70
N ASP A 119 2.97 20.21 -5.64
CA ASP A 119 2.29 19.40 -4.61
C ASP A 119 1.84 18.01 -5.12
N GLN A 120 2.26 17.63 -6.35
CA GLN A 120 1.91 16.36 -6.96
C GLN A 120 3.07 15.39 -6.94
N CYS A 121 2.81 14.13 -6.57
CA CYS A 121 3.81 13.08 -6.58
C CYS A 121 4.13 12.65 -8.01
N MET A 122 5.39 12.74 -8.40
CA MET A 122 5.89 12.32 -9.71
C MET A 122 6.29 10.85 -9.68
N SER A 123 6.90 10.41 -8.59
CA SER A 123 7.28 9.02 -8.41
C SER A 123 7.26 8.65 -6.93
N CYS A 124 6.83 7.43 -6.66
CA CYS A 124 6.80 6.86 -5.33
C CYS A 124 7.35 5.45 -5.40
N HIS A 125 8.35 5.16 -4.58
CA HIS A 125 8.95 3.84 -4.46
C HIS A 125 8.70 3.30 -3.08
N LEU A 126 8.24 2.04 -2.99
CA LEU A 126 8.05 1.35 -1.73
C LEU A 126 8.93 0.11 -1.64
N TRP A 127 9.46 -0.12 -0.45
CA TRP A 127 10.09 -1.37 -0.04
C TRP A 127 9.39 -1.80 1.24
N TRP A 128 8.87 -3.00 1.27
CA TRP A 128 8.07 -3.43 2.42
C TRP A 128 8.17 -4.93 2.67
N HIS A 129 7.88 -5.28 3.89
CA HIS A 129 7.72 -6.64 4.35
C HIS A 129 6.38 -6.77 5.04
N GLY A 130 5.72 -7.90 4.88
CA GLY A 130 4.42 -8.14 5.49
C GLY A 130 4.31 -9.54 6.09
N MET A 131 3.52 -9.64 7.13
CA MET A 131 3.23 -10.93 7.76
C MET A 131 1.78 -10.97 8.27
N PRO A 132 1.14 -12.14 8.19
CA PRO A 132 -0.14 -12.33 8.85
C PRO A 132 0.04 -12.57 10.35
N VAL A 133 -0.93 -12.10 11.11
CA VAL A 133 -1.04 -12.38 12.55
C VAL A 133 -2.47 -12.85 12.86
N ALA A 134 -2.69 -13.40 14.02
CA ALA A 134 -4.04 -13.80 14.45
C ALA A 134 -5.00 -12.61 14.37
N PRO A 135 -6.24 -12.83 13.93
CA PRO A 135 -7.24 -11.75 13.81
C PRO A 135 -7.59 -11.12 15.15
#